data_2b7bcaefea110dcb1527959d3ad37159
#
_entry.id   2b7bcaefea110dcb1527959d3ad37159
#
_cell.length_a   1.000
_cell.length_b   1.000
_cell.length_c   1.000
_cell.angle_alpha   90.00
_cell.angle_beta   90.00
_cell.angle_gamma   90.00
#
_symmetry.space_group_name_H-M   'P 1'
#
loop_
_entity.id
_entity.type
_entity.pdbx_description
1 polymer ?
#
loop_
_entity_poly.entity_id
_entity_poly.type
_entity_poly.pdbx_seq_one_letter_code
_entity_poly.pdbx_strand_id
1 'polypeptide(L)'
;MEKKVSILNNRSVIKISGKDSLLFLNNIISSDLEKINHEELFITTLLSPQGKILFDFFIIKNDDCFLIECSKNQLNDLINKLKLYSLRLDVTFEKKDLDVIISNYFYQDEISRKDLRFKNNNIYRYFSKSRKETKSFCLKDWYDYL
;
A
#
# COMPACT_ATOMS: atom_id res chain seq x y z
N MET A 1 -10.41 12.29 22.10
CA MET A 1 -9.17 11.49 21.86
C MET A 1 -8.18 12.33 21.09
N GLU A 2 -6.95 12.36 21.55
CA GLU A 2 -5.89 13.12 20.87
C GLU A 2 -5.59 12.54 19.49
N LYS A 3 -5.47 13.40 18.46
CA LYS A 3 -5.06 12.98 17.13
C LYS A 3 -3.59 12.60 17.14
N LYS A 4 -3.31 11.34 16.75
CA LYS A 4 -1.96 10.83 16.57
C LYS A 4 -1.70 10.61 15.09
N VAL A 5 -0.58 11.14 14.61
CA VAL A 5 -0.17 11.07 13.20
C VAL A 5 1.33 10.81 13.13
N SER A 6 1.74 9.85 12.31
CA SER A 6 3.16 9.56 12.08
C SER A 6 3.45 9.33 10.61
N ILE A 7 4.54 9.91 10.12
CA ILE A 7 5.05 9.66 8.78
C ILE A 7 5.95 8.41 8.82
N LEU A 8 5.70 7.47 7.91
CA LEU A 8 6.49 6.26 7.76
C LEU A 8 7.57 6.48 6.69
N ASN A 9 8.75 6.94 7.11
CA ASN A 9 9.84 7.32 6.21
C ASN A 9 10.48 6.14 5.45
N ASN A 10 10.24 4.92 5.90
CA ASN A 10 10.78 3.68 5.31
C ASN A 10 9.85 3.04 4.28
N ARG A 11 8.78 3.71 3.89
CA ARG A 11 7.79 3.21 2.93
C ARG A 11 7.84 3.96 1.62
N SER A 12 7.44 3.30 0.55
CA SER A 12 7.33 3.86 -0.79
C SER A 12 6.04 3.41 -1.45
N VAL A 13 5.58 4.18 -2.43
CA VAL A 13 4.33 3.93 -3.14
C VAL A 13 4.58 3.78 -4.64
N ILE A 14 3.97 2.74 -5.23
CA ILE A 14 3.96 2.47 -6.66
C ILE A 14 2.52 2.55 -7.16
N LYS A 15 2.28 3.31 -8.21
CA LYS A 15 1.02 3.29 -8.95
C LYS A 15 1.10 2.24 -10.04
N ILE A 16 0.07 1.39 -10.11
CA ILE A 16 -0.10 0.39 -11.16
C ILE A 16 -1.37 0.71 -11.93
N SER A 17 -1.25 0.89 -13.23
CA SER A 17 -2.35 1.23 -14.13
C SER A 17 -2.24 0.45 -15.45
N GLY A 18 -3.28 0.55 -16.27
CA GLY A 18 -3.40 -0.16 -17.54
C GLY A 18 -4.57 -1.15 -17.53
N LYS A 19 -5.08 -1.45 -18.73
CA LYS A 19 -6.28 -2.30 -18.87
C LYS A 19 -6.08 -3.73 -18.34
N ASP A 20 -4.85 -4.23 -18.32
CA ASP A 20 -4.52 -5.58 -17.87
C ASP A 20 -4.06 -5.63 -16.40
N SER A 21 -4.09 -4.51 -15.67
CA SER A 21 -3.53 -4.44 -14.31
C SER A 21 -4.23 -5.36 -13.31
N LEU A 22 -5.55 -5.45 -13.34
CA LEU A 22 -6.30 -6.35 -12.46
C LEU A 22 -5.99 -7.82 -12.75
N LEU A 23 -6.04 -8.23 -14.01
CA LEU A 23 -5.71 -9.60 -14.43
C LEU A 23 -4.27 -9.96 -14.07
N PHE A 24 -3.34 -9.06 -14.37
CA PHE A 24 -1.93 -9.25 -14.07
C PHE A 24 -1.68 -9.45 -12.57
N LEU A 25 -2.18 -8.55 -11.74
CA LEU A 25 -1.99 -8.63 -10.29
C LEU A 25 -2.62 -9.89 -9.70
N ASN A 26 -3.85 -10.23 -10.07
CA ASN A 26 -4.52 -11.45 -9.59
C ASN A 26 -3.75 -12.73 -9.92
N ASN A 27 -2.97 -12.74 -11.00
CA ASN A 27 -2.19 -13.91 -11.39
C ASN A 27 -0.90 -14.09 -10.58
N ILE A 28 -0.38 -13.04 -9.96
CA ILE A 28 0.95 -13.07 -9.31
C ILE A 28 0.92 -12.86 -7.80
N ILE A 29 -0.19 -12.41 -7.24
CA ILE A 29 -0.32 -12.19 -5.80
C ILE A 29 -1.09 -13.33 -5.13
N SER A 30 -0.92 -13.45 -3.82
CA SER A 30 -1.58 -14.50 -3.02
C SER A 30 -3.06 -14.24 -2.73
N SER A 31 -3.59 -13.09 -3.13
CA SER A 31 -4.93 -12.62 -2.80
C SER A 31 -5.77 -12.38 -4.05
N ASP A 32 -7.09 -12.31 -3.87
CA ASP A 32 -8.05 -11.98 -4.93
C ASP A 32 -8.46 -10.51 -4.84
N LEU A 33 -8.00 -9.70 -5.79
CA LEU A 33 -8.29 -8.26 -5.82
C LEU A 33 -9.75 -7.93 -6.13
N GLU A 34 -10.51 -8.83 -6.70
CA GLU A 34 -11.94 -8.63 -6.95
C GLU A 34 -12.75 -8.60 -5.64
N LYS A 35 -12.21 -9.21 -4.58
CA LYS A 35 -12.84 -9.25 -3.24
C LYS A 35 -12.40 -8.12 -2.32
N ILE A 36 -11.51 -7.24 -2.76
CA ILE A 36 -11.02 -6.12 -1.94
C ILE A 36 -12.11 -5.06 -1.79
N ASN A 37 -12.38 -4.69 -0.53
CA ASN A 37 -13.17 -3.52 -0.22
C ASN A 37 -12.36 -2.24 -0.49
N HIS A 38 -12.96 -1.30 -1.23
CA HIS A 38 -12.32 -0.02 -1.58
C HIS A 38 -11.96 0.87 -0.38
N GLU A 39 -12.55 0.63 0.78
CA GLU A 39 -12.31 1.41 2.00
C GLU A 39 -11.17 0.84 2.86
N GLU A 40 -10.63 -0.31 2.48
CA GLU A 40 -9.69 -1.06 3.29
C GLU A 40 -8.31 -1.14 2.64
N LEU A 41 -7.30 -1.14 3.51
CA LEU A 41 -5.94 -1.46 3.16
C LEU A 41 -5.76 -2.98 3.21
N PHE A 42 -5.28 -3.56 2.14
CA PHE A 42 -5.13 -4.99 2.00
C PHE A 42 -3.65 -5.39 1.98
N ILE A 43 -3.27 -6.36 2.82
CA ILE A 43 -1.92 -6.94 2.80
C ILE A 43 -1.90 -8.17 1.91
N THR A 44 -0.89 -8.26 1.05
CA THR A 44 -0.71 -9.39 0.14
C THR A 44 0.76 -9.66 -0.14
N THR A 45 1.03 -10.72 -0.88
CA THR A 45 2.39 -11.13 -1.24
C THR A 45 2.52 -11.37 -2.73
N LEU A 46 3.67 -11.00 -3.28
CA LEU A 46 4.08 -11.43 -4.62
C LEU A 46 4.71 -12.81 -4.54
N LEU A 47 4.20 -13.72 -5.37
CA LEU A 47 4.67 -15.09 -5.42
C LEU A 47 5.58 -15.32 -6.63
N SER A 48 6.56 -16.21 -6.47
CA SER A 48 7.29 -16.80 -7.60
C SER A 48 6.39 -17.78 -8.36
N PRO A 49 6.76 -18.19 -9.58
CA PRO A 49 6.05 -19.26 -10.31
C PRO A 49 5.93 -20.58 -9.52
N GLN A 50 6.84 -20.84 -8.59
CA GLN A 50 6.84 -22.01 -7.71
C GLN A 50 6.05 -21.81 -6.41
N GLY A 51 5.42 -20.63 -6.23
CA GLY A 51 4.61 -20.32 -5.06
C GLY A 51 5.40 -19.83 -3.85
N LYS A 52 6.66 -19.44 -4.00
CA LYS A 52 7.44 -18.83 -2.91
C LYS A 52 7.11 -17.35 -2.77
N ILE A 53 7.02 -16.87 -1.54
CA ILE A 53 6.86 -15.44 -1.23
C ILE A 53 8.16 -14.71 -1.55
N LEU A 54 8.06 -13.73 -2.47
CA LEU A 54 9.19 -12.88 -2.87
C LEU A 54 9.15 -11.52 -2.16
N PHE A 55 7.96 -10.93 -2.05
CA PHE A 55 7.73 -9.62 -1.43
C PHE A 55 6.38 -9.65 -0.72
N ASP A 56 6.27 -8.85 0.33
CA ASP A 56 5.01 -8.49 0.96
C ASP A 56 4.77 -6.98 0.82
N PHE A 57 3.54 -6.60 0.65
CA PHE A 57 3.16 -5.21 0.50
C PHE A 57 1.67 -4.99 0.80
N PHE A 58 1.30 -3.73 0.99
CA PHE A 58 -0.09 -3.32 1.00
C PHE A 58 -0.54 -2.94 -0.40
N ILE A 59 -1.78 -3.24 -0.71
CA ILE A 59 -2.40 -2.83 -1.96
C ILE A 59 -3.75 -2.19 -1.67
N ILE A 60 -4.04 -1.12 -2.39
CA ILE A 60 -5.34 -0.46 -2.40
C ILE A 60 -5.82 -0.24 -3.82
N LYS A 61 -7.11 -0.30 -4.01
CA LYS A 61 -7.74 0.14 -5.25
C LYS A 61 -8.09 1.62 -5.13
N ASN A 62 -7.68 2.41 -6.11
CA ASN A 62 -7.91 3.85 -6.15
C ASN A 62 -8.35 4.25 -7.55
N ASP A 63 -9.65 4.49 -7.72
CA ASP A 63 -10.29 4.74 -9.03
C ASP A 63 -9.93 3.62 -10.04
N ASP A 64 -9.29 3.98 -11.16
CA ASP A 64 -8.93 3.04 -12.23
C ASP A 64 -7.54 2.40 -12.04
N CYS A 65 -6.90 2.62 -10.91
CA CYS A 65 -5.55 2.12 -10.67
C CYS A 65 -5.43 1.41 -9.32
N PHE A 66 -4.28 0.78 -9.12
CA PHE A 66 -3.86 0.24 -7.82
C PHE A 66 -2.67 1.03 -7.29
N LEU A 67 -2.63 1.21 -5.98
CA LEU A 67 -1.45 1.69 -5.28
C LEU A 67 -0.88 0.57 -4.42
N ILE A 68 0.41 0.33 -4.57
CA ILE A 68 1.17 -0.59 -3.72
C ILE A 68 2.04 0.22 -2.79
N GLU A 69 1.97 -0.07 -1.50
CA GLU A 69 2.87 0.46 -0.48
C GLU A 69 3.81 -0.65 -0.03
N CYS A 70 5.09 -0.42 -0.21
CA CYS A 70 6.14 -1.39 0.10
C CYS A 70 7.28 -0.76 0.89
N SER A 71 8.20 -1.60 1.38
CA SER A 71 9.44 -1.13 1.97
C SER A 71 10.26 -0.36 0.94
N LYS A 72 10.78 0.79 1.34
CA LYS A 72 11.64 1.64 0.50
C LYS A 72 12.87 0.90 -0.02
N ASN A 73 13.44 0.01 0.80
CA ASN A 73 14.61 -0.79 0.42
C ASN A 73 14.31 -1.82 -0.68
N GLN A 74 13.06 -2.24 -0.83
CA GLN A 74 12.63 -3.25 -1.80
C GLN A 74 12.03 -2.65 -3.07
N LEU A 75 11.85 -1.33 -3.13
CA LEU A 75 11.11 -0.65 -4.20
C LEU A 75 11.63 -1.00 -5.59
N ASN A 76 12.93 -0.85 -5.81
CA ASN A 76 13.53 -1.09 -7.14
C ASN A 76 13.46 -2.56 -7.54
N ASP A 77 13.73 -3.47 -6.62
CA ASP A 77 13.66 -4.91 -6.88
C ASP A 77 12.22 -5.36 -7.16
N LEU A 78 11.25 -4.81 -6.42
CA LEU A 78 9.84 -5.07 -6.66
C LEU A 78 9.38 -4.56 -8.03
N ILE A 79 9.71 -3.32 -8.39
CA ILE A 79 9.38 -2.76 -9.71
C ILE A 79 9.99 -3.60 -10.84
N ASN A 80 11.26 -3.98 -10.71
CA ASN A 80 11.94 -4.79 -11.72
C ASN A 80 11.27 -6.16 -11.88
N LYS A 81 10.87 -6.79 -10.78
CA LYS A 81 10.17 -8.07 -10.81
C LYS A 81 8.78 -7.94 -11.43
N LEU A 82 8.02 -6.91 -11.08
CA LEU A 82 6.70 -6.64 -11.65
C LEU A 82 6.80 -6.38 -13.16
N LYS A 83 7.77 -5.60 -13.61
CA LYS A 83 8.02 -5.36 -15.04
C LYS A 83 8.36 -6.65 -15.78
N LEU A 84 9.18 -7.51 -15.19
CA LEU A 84 9.51 -8.81 -15.78
C LEU A 84 8.27 -9.70 -15.96
N TYR A 85 7.38 -9.72 -14.97
CA TYR A 85 6.19 -10.57 -15.01
C TYR A 85 5.07 -10.00 -15.91
N SER A 86 5.10 -8.71 -16.19
CA SER A 86 4.08 -8.03 -17.00
C SER A 86 4.41 -7.93 -18.50
N LEU A 87 5.45 -8.59 -18.97
CA LEU A 87 5.83 -8.57 -20.38
C LEU A 87 4.64 -8.92 -21.28
N ARG A 88 4.42 -8.09 -22.31
CA ARG A 88 3.32 -8.21 -23.28
C ARG A 88 1.91 -7.87 -22.75
N LEU A 89 1.80 -7.37 -21.52
CA LEU A 89 0.56 -6.89 -20.95
C LEU A 89 0.53 -5.36 -20.94
N ASP A 90 -0.68 -4.80 -21.03
CA ASP A 90 -0.88 -3.35 -20.88
C ASP A 90 -0.94 -3.00 -19.38
N VAL A 91 0.23 -2.87 -18.79
CA VAL A 91 0.41 -2.50 -17.38
C VAL A 91 1.57 -1.51 -17.26
N THR A 92 1.34 -0.44 -16.53
CA THR A 92 2.33 0.62 -16.28
C THR A 92 2.61 0.72 -14.78
N PHE A 93 3.88 0.85 -14.43
CA PHE A 93 4.37 1.02 -13.07
C PHE A 93 5.00 2.39 -12.92
N GLU A 94 4.53 3.17 -11.96
CA GLU A 94 5.01 4.52 -11.69
C GLU A 94 5.31 4.68 -10.21
N LYS A 95 6.55 5.02 -9.89
CA LYS A 95 6.92 5.42 -8.53
C LYS A 95 6.25 6.76 -8.21
N LYS A 96 5.51 6.81 -7.11
CA LYS A 96 4.83 8.03 -6.65
C LYS A 96 5.61 8.68 -5.51
N ASP A 97 5.76 9.99 -5.60
CA ASP A 97 6.31 10.81 -4.51
C ASP A 97 5.19 11.15 -3.52
N LEU A 98 4.84 10.16 -2.72
CA LEU A 98 3.81 10.25 -1.69
C LEU A 98 4.39 9.85 -0.35
N ASP A 99 4.10 10.64 0.68
CA ASP A 99 4.34 10.23 2.06
C ASP A 99 3.29 9.19 2.48
N VAL A 100 3.74 8.16 3.17
CA VAL A 100 2.87 7.17 3.81
C VAL A 100 2.70 7.57 5.26
N ILE A 101 1.45 7.74 5.68
CA ILE A 101 1.13 8.28 6.99
C ILE A 101 0.17 7.32 7.70
N ILE A 102 0.43 7.09 8.99
CA ILE A 102 -0.46 6.36 9.89
C ILE A 102 -1.12 7.31 10.87
N SER A 103 -2.43 7.15 11.10
CA SER A 103 -3.21 8.04 11.97
C SER A 103 -4.37 7.30 12.63
N ASN A 104 -4.77 7.76 13.82
CA ASN A 104 -6.02 7.37 14.46
C ASN A 104 -7.22 8.21 14.00
N TYR A 105 -7.04 9.03 12.98
CA TYR A 105 -8.05 9.93 12.42
C TYR A 105 -8.22 9.68 10.91
N PHE A 106 -9.46 9.69 10.42
CA PHE A 106 -9.78 9.55 9.00
C PHE A 106 -9.74 10.92 8.32
N TYR A 107 -8.98 11.06 7.23
CA TYR A 107 -8.88 12.28 6.42
C TYR A 107 -9.64 12.09 5.11
N GLN A 108 -10.74 12.82 4.93
CA GLN A 108 -11.62 12.69 3.76
C GLN A 108 -10.97 13.15 2.46
N ASP A 109 -10.08 14.14 2.53
CA ASP A 109 -9.43 14.77 1.36
C ASP A 109 -8.18 14.02 0.89
N GLU A 110 -7.86 12.90 1.53
CA GLU A 110 -6.67 12.10 1.23
C GLU A 110 -7.07 10.69 0.81
N ILE A 111 -6.15 9.98 0.15
CA ILE A 111 -6.31 8.54 -0.12
C ILE A 111 -6.13 7.81 1.20
N SER A 112 -7.20 7.67 1.96
CA SER A 112 -7.20 7.10 3.30
C SER A 112 -7.87 5.74 3.32
N ARG A 113 -7.26 4.76 3.99
CA ARG A 113 -7.77 3.39 4.12
C ARG A 113 -7.63 2.90 5.55
N LYS A 114 -8.62 2.15 6.02
CA LYS A 114 -8.56 1.51 7.33
C LYS A 114 -7.54 0.37 7.33
N ASP A 115 -6.67 0.38 8.33
CA ASP A 115 -5.70 -0.71 8.54
C ASP A 115 -6.32 -1.80 9.42
N LEU A 116 -6.71 -2.90 8.81
CA LEU A 116 -7.43 -4.01 9.47
C LEU A 116 -6.59 -4.80 10.46
N ARG A 117 -5.27 -4.60 10.50
CA ARG A 117 -4.42 -5.25 11.50
C ARG A 117 -4.72 -4.74 12.90
N PHE A 118 -5.23 -3.52 13.03
CA PHE A 118 -5.65 -2.90 14.28
C PHE A 118 -7.13 -3.16 14.55
N LYS A 119 -7.47 -4.40 14.89
CA LYS A 119 -8.87 -4.89 14.98
C LYS A 119 -9.76 -4.08 15.92
N ASN A 120 -9.20 -3.63 17.04
CA ASN A 120 -9.96 -2.97 18.11
C ASN A 120 -9.87 -1.44 18.08
N ASN A 121 -9.12 -0.88 17.15
CA ASN A 121 -8.87 0.55 17.04
C ASN A 121 -9.09 1.04 15.61
N ASN A 122 -9.59 2.25 15.48
CA ASN A 122 -9.72 2.91 14.19
C ASN A 122 -8.38 3.52 13.81
N ILE A 123 -7.55 2.75 13.14
CA ILE A 123 -6.26 3.19 12.61
C ILE A 123 -6.36 3.20 11.09
N TYR A 124 -5.86 4.27 10.50
CA TYR A 124 -5.89 4.52 9.07
C TYR A 124 -4.49 4.74 8.53
N ARG A 125 -4.27 4.30 7.30
CA ARG A 125 -3.13 4.72 6.49
C ARG A 125 -3.62 5.63 5.39
N TYR A 126 -2.85 6.66 5.09
CA TYR A 126 -3.14 7.53 3.97
C TYR A 126 -1.87 7.98 3.26
N PHE A 127 -2.05 8.43 2.04
CA PHE A 127 -0.98 8.80 1.12
C PHE A 127 -1.17 10.26 0.73
N SER A 128 -0.15 11.06 0.95
CA SER A 128 -0.25 12.51 0.76
C SER A 128 1.00 13.09 0.14
N LYS A 129 0.84 14.09 -0.71
CA LYS A 129 1.95 14.89 -1.24
C LYS A 129 2.40 15.99 -0.29
N SER A 130 1.52 16.42 0.62
CA SER A 130 1.81 17.50 1.54
C SER A 130 2.28 16.92 2.87
N ARG A 131 3.50 17.28 3.26
CA ARG A 131 3.96 17.08 4.64
C ARG A 131 3.09 17.94 5.55
N LYS A 132 2.09 17.33 6.15
CA LYS A 132 1.39 17.98 7.26
C LYS A 132 2.35 18.00 8.44
N GLU A 133 2.43 19.14 9.14
CA GLU A 133 3.16 19.23 10.40
C GLU A 133 2.58 18.18 11.35
N THR A 134 3.30 17.11 11.51
CA THR A 134 2.91 16.00 12.35
C THR A 134 3.75 16.04 13.60
N LYS A 135 3.12 16.07 14.76
CA LYS A 135 3.82 15.67 15.98
C LYS A 135 4.27 14.24 15.75
N SER A 136 5.56 14.07 15.63
CA SER A 136 6.19 12.76 15.40
C SER A 136 5.95 11.88 16.62
N PHE A 137 4.96 10.98 16.52
CA PHE A 137 4.89 9.84 17.43
C PHE A 137 5.85 8.76 16.93
N CYS A 138 6.60 8.15 17.84
CA CYS A 138 7.46 7.03 17.50
C CYS A 138 6.60 5.83 17.08
N LEU A 139 7.07 5.02 16.11
CA LEU A 139 6.39 3.77 15.72
C LEU A 139 6.07 2.87 16.93
N LYS A 140 6.90 2.91 17.98
CA LYS A 140 6.68 2.18 19.23
C LYS A 140 5.34 2.54 19.88
N ASP A 141 4.90 3.78 19.77
CA ASP A 141 3.64 4.25 20.36
C ASP A 141 2.40 3.62 19.69
N TRP A 142 2.58 3.04 18.50
CA TRP A 142 1.52 2.35 17.78
C TRP A 142 1.39 0.88 18.13
N TYR A 143 2.41 0.26 18.70
CA TYR A 143 2.34 -1.12 19.14
C TYR A 143 1.35 -1.34 20.29
N ASP A 144 1.09 -0.31 21.09
CA ASP A 144 0.11 -0.36 22.17
C ASP A 144 -1.34 -0.47 21.65
N TYR A 145 -1.55 -0.31 20.32
CA TYR A 145 -2.85 -0.45 19.66
C TYR A 145 -3.03 -1.82 18.95
N LEU A 146 -2.01 -2.65 18.91
CA LEU A 146 -2.07 -4.00 18.35
C LEU A 146 -2.60 -4.99 19.40
#